data_96d49a689003129b13248281d21ef185
#
_entry.id   96d49a689003129b13248281d21ef185
#
_cell.length_a   1.000
_cell.length_b   1.000
_cell.length_c   1.000
_cell.angle_alpha   90.00
_cell.angle_beta   90.00
_cell.angle_gamma   90.00
#
_symmetry.space_group_name_H-M   'P 1'
#
loop_
_entity.id
_entity.type
_entity.pdbx_description
1 polymer ?
#
loop_
_entity_poly.entity_id
_entity_poly.type
_entity_poly.pdbx_seq_one_letter_code
_entity_poly.pdbx_strand_id
1 'polypeptide(L)'
;TSTTISLGETLKIQGTSNEVDTSVSGDTLTVGLPNNVTIAGNLTVNGTTTTIDTTNTTVKDSLLELNSGASSNSNDSGLIIERGSTGNNAIFMWDESEDEFIVGTTTATADSTGNITHSKADFEAAKITGTQFELANTTTNDSLLITTTEDSSTAGPVVSLKRNSSSPADADYLGQIKFKGENDNDQEVNYAKISGKIDDASDGTERGLLEFALITGGSQEIVARFKHDGLFLNTGNTLRFEGDGADAHELTLKAADSLDADRTATLPNATGTIALEGTVTSGSTSITSNLGSRTFETESLDTPVGFITISIGGTNYKLPYYSVWL
;
A
#
# COMPACT_ATOMS: atom_id res chain seq x y z
N THR A 1 22.07 -50.00 -52.04
CA THR A 1 22.26 -50.40 -53.42
C THR A 1 23.62 -49.90 -53.88
N SER A 2 24.53 -50.79 -54.32
CA SER A 2 25.78 -50.39 -54.94
C SER A 2 25.59 -50.38 -56.45
N THR A 3 26.06 -49.34 -57.11
CA THR A 3 26.11 -49.25 -58.55
C THR A 3 27.56 -49.30 -58.99
N THR A 4 27.91 -50.22 -59.91
CA THR A 4 29.24 -50.34 -60.43
C THR A 4 29.37 -49.33 -61.59
N ILE A 5 30.46 -48.58 -61.61
CA ILE A 5 30.79 -47.69 -62.70
C ILE A 5 31.82 -48.46 -63.55
N SER A 6 31.50 -48.75 -64.82
CA SER A 6 32.35 -49.49 -65.73
C SER A 6 33.44 -48.59 -66.34
N LEU A 7 34.50 -49.19 -66.84
CA LEU A 7 35.53 -48.39 -67.49
C LEU A 7 34.99 -47.61 -68.71
N GLY A 8 35.19 -46.32 -68.68
CA GLY A 8 34.67 -45.41 -69.72
C GLY A 8 33.38 -44.68 -69.37
N GLU A 9 32.77 -45.07 -68.24
CA GLU A 9 31.57 -44.33 -67.72
C GLU A 9 32.02 -43.14 -66.89
N THR A 10 31.10 -42.09 -66.80
CA THR A 10 31.36 -40.87 -66.05
C THR A 10 30.50 -40.90 -64.74
N LEU A 11 31.15 -40.81 -63.61
CA LEU A 11 30.48 -40.55 -62.37
C LEU A 11 30.19 -39.02 -62.28
N LYS A 12 28.92 -38.66 -62.28
CA LYS A 12 28.48 -37.27 -62.04
C LYS A 12 28.15 -37.10 -60.58
N ILE A 13 28.92 -36.29 -59.85
CA ILE A 13 28.62 -35.84 -58.48
C ILE A 13 28.22 -34.39 -58.57
N GLN A 14 26.98 -34.09 -58.24
CA GLN A 14 26.40 -32.74 -58.36
C GLN A 14 25.77 -32.40 -57.01
N GLY A 15 26.15 -31.22 -56.51
CA GLY A 15 25.50 -30.65 -55.32
C GLY A 15 24.13 -30.08 -55.63
N THR A 16 23.28 -30.03 -54.63
CA THR A 16 21.96 -29.32 -54.70
C THR A 16 22.19 -27.89 -54.26
N SER A 17 21.63 -26.96 -55.01
CA SER A 17 21.77 -25.51 -54.72
C SER A 17 21.33 -25.16 -53.28
N ASN A 18 22.15 -24.44 -52.54
CA ASN A 18 21.99 -24.04 -51.14
C ASN A 18 21.98 -25.21 -50.11
N GLU A 19 22.40 -26.44 -50.55
CA GLU A 19 22.54 -27.58 -49.66
C GLU A 19 23.97 -28.12 -49.61
N VAL A 20 24.55 -28.43 -50.76
CA VAL A 20 25.92 -28.96 -50.93
C VAL A 20 26.60 -28.38 -52.14
N ASP A 21 27.79 -27.87 -51.98
CA ASP A 21 28.65 -27.43 -53.07
C ASP A 21 29.68 -28.54 -53.39
N THR A 22 29.89 -28.76 -54.70
CA THR A 22 30.90 -29.70 -55.16
C THR A 22 31.84 -28.99 -56.13
N SER A 23 33.14 -29.19 -55.98
CA SER A 23 34.17 -28.70 -56.93
C SER A 23 35.24 -29.73 -57.14
N VAL A 24 35.81 -29.78 -58.34
CA VAL A 24 36.90 -30.67 -58.70
C VAL A 24 38.12 -29.84 -59.16
N SER A 25 39.27 -30.16 -58.59
CA SER A 25 40.55 -29.56 -59.01
C SER A 25 41.61 -30.63 -59.08
N GLY A 26 42.11 -30.91 -60.29
CA GLY A 26 42.97 -32.08 -60.53
C GLY A 26 42.25 -33.39 -60.23
N ASP A 27 42.83 -34.21 -59.37
CA ASP A 27 42.26 -35.49 -58.94
C ASP A 27 41.47 -35.40 -57.63
N THR A 28 41.22 -34.18 -57.15
CA THR A 28 40.56 -33.95 -55.88
C THR A 28 39.13 -33.45 -56.08
N LEU A 29 38.15 -34.19 -55.53
CA LEU A 29 36.77 -33.74 -55.37
C LEU A 29 36.62 -33.11 -53.96
N THR A 30 36.26 -31.87 -53.91
CA THR A 30 35.89 -31.20 -52.68
C THR A 30 34.37 -31.11 -52.57
N VAL A 31 33.85 -31.55 -51.43
CA VAL A 31 32.44 -31.41 -51.08
C VAL A 31 32.34 -30.51 -49.86
N GLY A 32 31.62 -29.44 -49.93
CA GLY A 32 31.47 -28.46 -48.85
C GLY A 32 30.04 -27.96 -48.74
N LEU A 33 29.81 -27.14 -47.75
CA LEU A 33 28.56 -26.44 -47.62
C LEU A 33 28.69 -25.06 -48.27
N PRO A 34 27.68 -24.57 -48.98
CA PRO A 34 27.66 -23.21 -49.49
C PRO A 34 27.59 -22.15 -48.35
N ASN A 35 27.87 -20.87 -48.69
CA ASN A 35 27.77 -19.79 -47.72
C ASN A 35 26.34 -19.65 -47.11
N ASN A 36 25.32 -20.03 -47.90
CA ASN A 36 23.95 -20.08 -47.45
C ASN A 36 23.45 -21.54 -47.51
N VAL A 37 23.19 -22.16 -46.35
CA VAL A 37 22.65 -23.52 -46.27
C VAL A 37 21.18 -23.45 -45.90
N THR A 38 20.32 -24.12 -46.70
CA THR A 38 18.91 -24.27 -46.41
C THR A 38 18.63 -25.72 -46.03
N ILE A 39 18.14 -25.97 -44.84
CA ILE A 39 17.65 -27.28 -44.41
C ILE A 39 16.13 -27.31 -44.57
N ALA A 40 15.64 -28.05 -45.59
CA ALA A 40 14.20 -28.11 -45.88
C ALA A 40 13.41 -28.98 -44.89
N GLY A 41 14.08 -29.77 -44.09
CA GLY A 41 13.52 -30.62 -43.05
C GLY A 41 14.02 -30.23 -41.67
N ASN A 42 13.98 -31.19 -40.75
CA ASN A 42 14.45 -30.98 -39.36
C ASN A 42 15.99 -31.02 -39.32
N LEU A 43 16.59 -30.11 -38.58
CA LEU A 43 17.99 -30.14 -38.18
C LEU A 43 18.05 -30.65 -36.75
N THR A 44 18.78 -31.79 -36.54
CA THR A 44 19.09 -32.31 -35.21
C THR A 44 20.59 -32.14 -34.98
N VAL A 45 20.96 -31.42 -33.95
CA VAL A 45 22.35 -31.27 -33.52
C VAL A 45 22.58 -32.06 -32.24
N ASN A 46 23.34 -33.10 -32.30
CA ASN A 46 23.72 -33.95 -31.16
C ASN A 46 25.12 -33.57 -30.67
N GLY A 47 25.24 -32.68 -29.78
CA GLY A 47 26.50 -32.21 -29.24
C GLY A 47 26.32 -31.60 -27.86
N THR A 48 27.42 -31.32 -27.20
CA THR A 48 27.40 -30.67 -25.87
C THR A 48 27.21 -29.15 -25.95
N THR A 49 27.59 -28.56 -27.12
CA THR A 49 27.48 -27.11 -27.31
C THR A 49 27.08 -26.79 -28.74
N THR A 50 26.13 -25.93 -28.93
CA THR A 50 25.80 -25.32 -30.23
C THR A 50 26.01 -23.80 -30.14
N THR A 51 26.91 -23.28 -30.97
CA THR A 51 27.15 -21.81 -31.06
C THR A 51 26.48 -21.29 -32.31
N ILE A 52 25.66 -20.24 -32.15
CA ILE A 52 25.04 -19.46 -33.23
C ILE A 52 25.70 -18.08 -33.20
N ASP A 53 26.63 -17.83 -34.12
CA ASP A 53 27.34 -16.57 -34.24
C ASP A 53 26.74 -15.76 -35.38
N THR A 54 25.71 -14.97 -35.06
CA THR A 54 24.97 -14.15 -36.01
C THR A 54 24.68 -12.79 -35.43
N THR A 55 24.56 -11.76 -36.30
CA THR A 55 24.16 -10.42 -35.87
C THR A 55 22.72 -10.41 -35.33
N ASN A 56 21.83 -11.22 -35.91
CA ASN A 56 20.43 -11.33 -35.53
C ASN A 56 19.97 -12.77 -35.60
N THR A 57 19.33 -13.24 -34.52
CA THR A 57 18.65 -14.54 -34.49
C THR A 57 17.14 -14.31 -34.38
N THR A 58 16.35 -14.86 -35.32
CA THR A 58 14.91 -14.82 -35.31
C THR A 58 14.37 -16.23 -35.08
N VAL A 59 13.57 -16.42 -34.06
CA VAL A 59 12.84 -17.67 -33.78
C VAL A 59 11.37 -17.44 -34.09
N LYS A 60 10.80 -18.29 -34.95
CA LYS A 60 9.38 -18.22 -35.35
C LYS A 60 8.46 -18.96 -34.39
N ASP A 61 9.01 -19.80 -33.54
CA ASP A 61 8.26 -20.59 -32.59
C ASP A 61 7.58 -19.68 -31.55
N SER A 62 6.40 -20.06 -31.12
CA SER A 62 5.65 -19.34 -30.08
C SER A 62 6.15 -19.64 -28.67
N LEU A 63 6.89 -20.72 -28.48
CA LEU A 63 7.47 -21.16 -27.20
C LEU A 63 8.93 -21.56 -27.38
N LEU A 64 9.77 -21.25 -26.42
CA LEU A 64 11.14 -21.73 -26.28
C LEU A 64 11.22 -22.59 -25.01
N GLU A 65 11.47 -23.89 -25.14
CA GLU A 65 11.65 -24.80 -24.04
C GLU A 65 13.13 -24.86 -23.63
N LEU A 66 13.41 -24.43 -22.41
CA LEU A 66 14.75 -24.56 -21.81
C LEU A 66 14.77 -25.75 -20.86
N ASN A 67 15.95 -26.35 -20.65
CA ASN A 67 16.16 -27.48 -19.76
C ASN A 67 15.29 -28.72 -20.11
N SER A 68 14.98 -28.91 -21.42
CA SER A 68 14.13 -29.98 -21.92
C SER A 68 14.75 -31.36 -21.58
N GLY A 69 13.91 -32.26 -21.05
CA GLY A 69 14.34 -33.61 -20.67
C GLY A 69 15.07 -33.68 -19.32
N ALA A 70 15.05 -32.66 -18.52
CA ALA A 70 15.57 -32.69 -17.15
C ALA A 70 14.90 -33.82 -16.35
N SER A 71 15.70 -34.57 -15.62
CA SER A 71 15.22 -35.70 -14.79
C SER A 71 14.93 -35.30 -13.33
N SER A 72 15.26 -34.09 -12.95
CA SER A 72 15.04 -33.53 -11.60
C SER A 72 14.99 -32.01 -11.62
N ASN A 73 14.35 -31.43 -10.61
CA ASN A 73 14.30 -30.02 -10.34
C ASN A 73 15.54 -29.57 -9.56
N SER A 74 16.68 -29.47 -10.23
CA SER A 74 17.96 -29.14 -9.58
C SER A 74 18.77 -28.09 -10.30
N ASN A 75 18.29 -27.62 -11.45
CA ASN A 75 18.97 -26.60 -12.25
C ASN A 75 18.06 -25.38 -12.46
N ASP A 76 18.58 -24.24 -12.12
CA ASP A 76 18.01 -22.98 -12.55
C ASP A 76 18.04 -22.89 -14.07
N SER A 77 17.06 -22.23 -14.65
CA SER A 77 16.89 -22.13 -16.10
C SER A 77 16.49 -20.73 -16.52
N GLY A 78 17.18 -20.16 -17.50
CA GLY A 78 16.91 -18.80 -17.90
C GLY A 78 17.71 -18.28 -19.07
N LEU A 79 17.70 -16.96 -19.22
CA LEU A 79 18.40 -16.22 -20.25
C LEU A 79 19.47 -15.36 -19.61
N ILE A 80 20.72 -15.49 -20.06
CA ILE A 80 21.82 -14.62 -19.66
C ILE A 80 22.07 -13.62 -20.79
N ILE A 81 22.15 -12.35 -20.42
CA ILE A 81 22.50 -11.24 -21.30
C ILE A 81 23.89 -10.78 -20.91
N GLU A 82 24.86 -11.07 -21.74
CA GLU A 82 26.22 -10.60 -21.53
C GLU A 82 26.34 -9.09 -21.75
N ARG A 83 26.88 -8.39 -20.75
CA ARG A 83 26.99 -6.92 -20.73
C ARG A 83 28.38 -6.41 -21.11
N GLY A 84 29.26 -7.30 -21.59
CA GLY A 84 30.63 -6.98 -21.96
C GLY A 84 31.63 -7.23 -20.83
N SER A 85 32.80 -6.60 -20.89
CA SER A 85 33.93 -6.90 -20.01
C SER A 85 33.85 -6.25 -18.60
N THR A 86 32.84 -5.43 -18.34
CA THR A 86 32.70 -4.72 -17.07
C THR A 86 31.39 -5.07 -16.35
N GLY A 87 31.51 -5.53 -15.11
CA GLY A 87 30.36 -5.89 -14.28
C GLY A 87 29.79 -7.30 -14.57
N ASN A 88 28.77 -7.65 -13.82
CA ASN A 88 28.08 -8.92 -13.95
C ASN A 88 27.13 -8.93 -15.13
N ASN A 89 26.82 -10.10 -15.70
CA ASN A 89 25.81 -10.29 -16.73
C ASN A 89 24.41 -10.05 -16.15
N ALA A 90 23.48 -9.61 -16.99
CA ALA A 90 22.07 -9.58 -16.60
C ALA A 90 21.44 -10.97 -16.81
N ILE A 91 20.48 -11.33 -15.95
CA ILE A 91 19.80 -12.61 -16.02
C ILE A 91 18.30 -12.46 -15.78
N PHE A 92 17.51 -13.22 -16.54
CA PHE A 92 16.11 -13.52 -16.27
C PHE A 92 15.97 -15.04 -16.21
N MET A 93 15.60 -15.59 -15.05
CA MET A 93 15.59 -17.03 -14.85
C MET A 93 14.49 -17.47 -13.89
N TRP A 94 14.18 -18.76 -13.93
CA TRP A 94 13.52 -19.50 -12.88
C TRP A 94 14.57 -20.03 -11.91
N ASP A 95 14.49 -19.65 -10.64
CA ASP A 95 15.30 -20.17 -9.54
C ASP A 95 14.58 -21.37 -8.94
N GLU A 96 15.13 -22.55 -9.16
CA GLU A 96 14.51 -23.81 -8.74
C GLU A 96 14.62 -24.05 -7.23
N SER A 97 15.57 -23.39 -6.57
CA SER A 97 15.77 -23.54 -5.14
C SER A 97 14.80 -22.70 -4.30
N GLU A 98 14.35 -21.56 -4.83
CA GLU A 98 13.45 -20.60 -4.15
C GLU A 98 12.05 -20.58 -4.77
N ASP A 99 11.81 -21.36 -5.85
CA ASP A 99 10.54 -21.42 -6.59
C ASP A 99 10.07 -20.02 -7.09
N GLU A 100 11.00 -19.18 -7.61
CA GLU A 100 10.68 -17.81 -8.04
C GLU A 100 11.31 -17.41 -9.38
N PHE A 101 10.71 -16.43 -10.08
CA PHE A 101 11.34 -15.78 -11.21
C PHE A 101 12.25 -14.65 -10.76
N ILE A 102 13.49 -14.66 -11.24
CA ILE A 102 14.52 -13.67 -10.93
C ILE A 102 14.77 -12.74 -12.12
N VAL A 103 14.76 -11.45 -11.85
CA VAL A 103 15.42 -10.41 -12.66
C VAL A 103 16.64 -9.95 -11.86
N GLY A 104 17.85 -10.15 -12.39
CA GLY A 104 19.04 -9.95 -11.58
C GLY A 104 20.32 -9.79 -12.38
N THR A 105 21.42 -9.87 -11.64
CA THR A 105 22.78 -9.94 -12.20
C THR A 105 23.51 -11.15 -11.67
N THR A 106 24.39 -11.73 -12.50
CA THR A 106 25.15 -12.94 -12.18
C THR A 106 26.54 -12.92 -12.79
N THR A 107 27.46 -13.67 -12.21
CA THR A 107 28.76 -14.00 -12.82
C THR A 107 28.71 -15.30 -13.62
N ALA A 108 27.57 -16.00 -13.63
CA ALA A 108 27.38 -17.22 -14.37
C ALA A 108 27.46 -16.98 -15.87
N THR A 109 27.81 -18.07 -16.59
CA THR A 109 27.88 -18.11 -18.05
C THR A 109 26.92 -19.18 -18.58
N ALA A 110 26.79 -19.31 -19.90
CA ALA A 110 25.94 -20.33 -20.53
C ALA A 110 26.29 -21.77 -20.15
N ASP A 111 27.50 -22.02 -19.66
CA ASP A 111 27.97 -23.33 -19.23
C ASP A 111 27.67 -23.63 -17.75
N SER A 112 27.13 -22.65 -17.01
CA SER A 112 26.81 -22.84 -15.60
C SER A 112 25.58 -23.73 -15.44
N THR A 113 25.59 -24.56 -14.41
CA THR A 113 24.51 -25.50 -14.07
C THR A 113 24.26 -25.52 -12.58
N GLY A 114 23.14 -26.08 -12.16
CA GLY A 114 22.74 -26.13 -10.76
C GLY A 114 22.13 -24.81 -10.31
N ASN A 115 22.31 -24.47 -9.03
CA ASN A 115 21.84 -23.22 -8.44
C ASN A 115 22.77 -22.07 -8.85
N ILE A 116 22.25 -21.05 -9.51
CA ILE A 116 22.96 -19.90 -10.07
C ILE A 116 23.03 -18.78 -9.04
N THR A 117 24.23 -18.48 -8.57
CA THR A 117 24.43 -17.32 -7.69
C THR A 117 24.09 -16.02 -8.43
N HIS A 118 23.20 -15.24 -7.85
CA HIS A 118 22.69 -14.01 -8.44
C HIS A 118 22.53 -12.88 -7.40
N SER A 119 22.35 -11.65 -7.88
CA SER A 119 21.87 -10.49 -7.11
C SER A 119 20.64 -9.95 -7.79
N LYS A 120 19.58 -9.67 -7.04
CA LYS A 120 18.34 -9.07 -7.57
C LYS A 120 18.64 -7.69 -8.15
N ALA A 121 17.96 -7.32 -9.24
CA ALA A 121 18.09 -6.03 -9.91
C ALA A 121 16.73 -5.33 -10.01
N ASP A 122 16.75 -4.03 -10.31
CA ASP A 122 15.54 -3.25 -10.52
C ASP A 122 14.74 -3.76 -11.73
N PHE A 123 13.42 -3.73 -11.61
CA PHE A 123 12.48 -4.06 -12.68
C PHE A 123 11.58 -2.87 -12.97
N GLU A 124 11.67 -2.33 -14.18
CA GLU A 124 10.83 -1.21 -14.65
C GLU A 124 9.71 -1.74 -15.54
N ALA A 125 8.46 -1.39 -15.22
CA ALA A 125 7.29 -1.74 -16.01
C ALA A 125 6.26 -0.59 -16.01
N ALA A 126 5.56 -0.40 -17.13
CA ALA A 126 4.47 0.57 -17.21
C ALA A 126 3.26 0.18 -16.34
N LYS A 127 3.03 -1.11 -16.17
CA LYS A 127 1.95 -1.67 -15.35
C LYS A 127 2.31 -3.08 -14.87
N ILE A 128 2.07 -3.34 -13.60
CA ILE A 128 2.13 -4.68 -13.01
C ILE A 128 0.70 -5.09 -12.64
N THR A 129 0.26 -6.30 -13.02
CA THR A 129 -1.08 -6.81 -12.72
C THR A 129 -0.93 -8.22 -12.12
N GLY A 130 -1.59 -8.44 -11.01
CA GLY A 130 -1.59 -9.72 -10.30
C GLY A 130 -2.75 -9.84 -9.34
N THR A 131 -2.91 -10.99 -8.70
CA THR A 131 -3.93 -11.21 -7.67
C THR A 131 -3.49 -10.66 -6.31
N GLN A 132 -2.19 -10.59 -6.08
CA GLN A 132 -1.56 -10.04 -4.89
C GLN A 132 -0.24 -9.36 -5.30
N PHE A 133 0.12 -8.30 -4.61
CA PHE A 133 1.43 -7.66 -4.69
C PHE A 133 2.00 -7.58 -3.28
N GLU A 134 3.07 -8.29 -3.04
CA GLU A 134 3.76 -8.34 -1.75
C GLU A 134 5.12 -7.65 -1.86
N LEU A 135 5.41 -6.76 -0.93
CA LEU A 135 6.69 -6.10 -0.76
C LEU A 135 7.27 -6.53 0.59
N ALA A 136 8.18 -7.46 0.57
CA ALA A 136 8.89 -7.94 1.75
C ALA A 136 10.30 -7.36 1.79
N ASN A 137 10.72 -6.80 2.91
CA ASN A 137 12.09 -6.40 3.13
C ASN A 137 12.52 -6.66 4.58
N THR A 138 13.83 -6.79 4.81
CA THR A 138 14.42 -7.02 6.13
C THR A 138 15.10 -5.77 6.69
N THR A 139 14.86 -4.62 6.07
CA THR A 139 15.47 -3.33 6.45
C THR A 139 14.43 -2.37 7.01
N THR A 140 14.87 -1.25 7.55
CA THR A 140 14.00 -0.15 8.02
C THR A 140 13.68 0.87 6.94
N ASN A 141 14.05 0.61 5.68
CA ASN A 141 13.73 1.49 4.56
C ASN A 141 12.23 1.38 4.18
N ASP A 142 11.74 2.39 3.48
CA ASP A 142 10.38 2.39 2.96
C ASP A 142 10.18 1.18 2.03
N SER A 143 9.20 0.33 2.35
CA SER A 143 8.83 -0.79 1.47
C SER A 143 8.02 -0.34 0.26
N LEU A 144 7.31 0.77 0.36
CA LEU A 144 6.55 1.39 -0.73
C LEU A 144 6.78 2.90 -0.73
N LEU A 145 7.49 3.40 -1.73
CA LEU A 145 7.66 4.82 -2.02
C LEU A 145 6.90 5.17 -3.29
N ILE A 146 5.97 6.13 -3.20
CA ILE A 146 5.20 6.64 -4.36
C ILE A 146 5.57 8.09 -4.55
N THR A 147 6.24 8.41 -5.66
CA THR A 147 6.73 9.77 -5.95
C THR A 147 6.14 10.28 -7.26
N THR A 148 5.77 11.56 -7.29
CA THR A 148 5.52 12.30 -8.53
C THR A 148 6.42 13.53 -8.57
N THR A 149 6.86 13.90 -9.76
CA THR A 149 7.65 15.11 -10.03
C THR A 149 6.83 16.19 -10.73
N GLU A 150 5.50 16.06 -10.72
CA GLU A 150 4.59 17.00 -11.34
C GLU A 150 4.48 18.29 -10.49
N ASP A 151 4.61 19.47 -11.11
CA ASP A 151 4.75 20.77 -10.43
C ASP A 151 3.43 21.56 -10.35
N SER A 152 2.32 21.04 -10.89
CA SER A 152 1.04 21.75 -10.87
C SER A 152 0.36 21.69 -9.50
N SER A 153 -0.72 22.46 -9.35
CA SER A 153 -1.54 22.45 -8.14
C SER A 153 -2.54 21.29 -8.06
N THR A 154 -2.43 20.31 -8.97
CA THR A 154 -3.25 19.09 -8.97
C THR A 154 -2.82 18.13 -7.86
N ALA A 155 -3.63 17.10 -7.59
CA ALA A 155 -3.30 16.12 -6.57
C ALA A 155 -1.96 15.43 -6.87
N GLY A 156 -1.10 15.29 -5.85
CA GLY A 156 0.15 14.52 -5.89
C GLY A 156 -0.10 13.02 -6.12
N PRO A 157 0.80 12.14 -5.67
CA PRO A 157 0.60 10.70 -5.81
C PRO A 157 -0.75 10.26 -5.26
N VAL A 158 -1.53 9.52 -6.02
CA VAL A 158 -2.87 9.06 -5.63
C VAL A 158 -2.87 7.55 -5.47
N VAL A 159 -3.30 7.08 -4.30
CA VAL A 159 -3.58 5.66 -4.04
C VAL A 159 -5.10 5.47 -4.05
N SER A 160 -5.62 4.75 -5.05
CA SER A 160 -7.04 4.45 -5.19
C SER A 160 -7.33 3.03 -4.70
N LEU A 161 -8.08 2.92 -3.61
CA LEU A 161 -8.65 1.66 -3.15
C LEU A 161 -10.08 1.56 -3.68
N LYS A 162 -10.29 0.74 -4.72
CA LYS A 162 -11.58 0.64 -5.41
C LYS A 162 -12.16 -0.75 -5.32
N ARG A 163 -13.35 -0.86 -4.73
CA ARG A 163 -14.21 -2.04 -4.86
C ARG A 163 -15.14 -1.84 -6.06
N ASN A 164 -15.08 -2.72 -7.05
CA ASN A 164 -15.98 -2.72 -8.19
C ASN A 164 -17.09 -3.75 -7.95
N SER A 165 -18.17 -3.35 -7.24
CA SER A 165 -19.33 -4.19 -6.97
C SER A 165 -20.39 -3.97 -8.03
N SER A 166 -21.06 -5.05 -8.48
CA SER A 166 -22.26 -4.96 -9.32
C SER A 166 -23.53 -4.69 -8.52
N SER A 167 -23.44 -4.72 -7.18
CA SER A 167 -24.56 -4.49 -6.26
C SER A 167 -24.03 -3.73 -5.04
N PRO A 168 -23.70 -2.43 -5.17
CA PRO A 168 -23.25 -1.63 -4.06
C PRO A 168 -24.41 -1.42 -3.07
N ALA A 169 -24.09 -1.44 -1.77
CA ALA A 169 -25.07 -1.26 -0.69
C ALA A 169 -24.47 -0.45 0.45
N ASP A 170 -25.34 0.10 1.29
CA ASP A 170 -24.95 0.77 2.53
C ASP A 170 -24.11 -0.17 3.40
N ALA A 171 -23.13 0.42 4.09
CA ALA A 171 -22.14 -0.26 4.92
C ALA A 171 -21.12 -1.12 4.15
N ASP A 172 -21.13 -1.17 2.83
CA ASP A 172 -20.10 -1.85 2.04
C ASP A 172 -18.71 -1.22 2.28
N TYR A 173 -17.70 -2.08 2.47
CA TYR A 173 -16.32 -1.65 2.53
C TYR A 173 -15.78 -1.36 1.13
N LEU A 174 -15.17 -0.20 0.93
CA LEU A 174 -14.51 0.21 -0.32
C LEU A 174 -13.02 -0.17 -0.31
N GLY A 175 -12.38 -0.05 0.84
CA GLY A 175 -10.99 -0.40 1.06
C GLY A 175 -10.59 -0.30 2.52
N GLN A 176 -9.45 -0.92 2.85
CA GLN A 176 -8.91 -0.92 4.22
C GLN A 176 -7.40 -0.78 4.22
N ILE A 177 -6.88 -0.02 5.17
CA ILE A 177 -5.48 -0.03 5.57
C ILE A 177 -5.42 -0.70 6.95
N LYS A 178 -4.64 -1.78 7.08
CA LYS A 178 -4.51 -2.56 8.31
C LYS A 178 -3.08 -2.44 8.85
N PHE A 179 -2.96 -2.20 10.13
CA PHE A 179 -1.70 -2.23 10.87
C PHE A 179 -1.68 -3.51 11.69
N LYS A 180 -0.84 -4.43 11.25
CA LYS A 180 -0.72 -5.77 11.82
C LYS A 180 0.60 -5.93 12.55
N GLY A 181 0.63 -6.82 13.51
CA GLY A 181 1.81 -7.25 14.22
C GLY A 181 1.55 -8.58 14.90
N GLU A 182 2.55 -9.15 15.53
CA GLU A 182 2.42 -10.36 16.33
C GLU A 182 2.18 -10.02 17.80
N ASN A 183 1.46 -10.87 18.52
CA ASN A 183 1.35 -10.82 19.96
C ASN A 183 2.47 -11.66 20.63
N ASP A 184 2.49 -11.75 21.93
CA ASP A 184 3.48 -12.51 22.70
C ASP A 184 3.37 -14.05 22.59
N ASN A 185 2.41 -14.54 21.80
CA ASN A 185 2.25 -15.94 21.44
C ASN A 185 2.48 -16.17 19.92
N ASP A 186 3.19 -15.28 19.24
CA ASP A 186 3.50 -15.33 17.81
C ASP A 186 2.24 -15.43 16.90
N GLN A 187 1.14 -14.83 17.32
CA GLN A 187 -0.11 -14.81 16.55
C GLN A 187 -0.28 -13.45 15.85
N GLU A 188 -0.54 -13.46 14.55
CA GLU A 188 -0.83 -12.24 13.79
C GLU A 188 -2.13 -11.58 14.28
N VAL A 189 -2.04 -10.31 14.61
CA VAL A 189 -3.14 -9.49 15.13
C VAL A 189 -3.26 -8.20 14.35
N ASN A 190 -4.47 -7.77 14.02
CA ASN A 190 -4.74 -6.44 13.50
C ASN A 190 -4.86 -5.47 14.68
N TYR A 191 -3.83 -4.67 14.96
CA TYR A 191 -3.85 -3.71 16.08
C TYR A 191 -4.68 -2.47 15.76
N ALA A 192 -4.65 -2.00 14.51
CA ALA A 192 -5.43 -0.87 14.05
C ALA A 192 -5.87 -1.05 12.60
N LYS A 193 -6.97 -0.40 12.21
CA LYS A 193 -7.38 -0.29 10.82
C LYS A 193 -8.11 1.01 10.53
N ILE A 194 -7.94 1.47 9.29
CA ILE A 194 -8.69 2.58 8.69
C ILE A 194 -9.51 1.98 7.55
N SER A 195 -10.80 2.24 7.50
CA SER A 195 -11.70 1.68 6.50
C SER A 195 -12.53 2.77 5.83
N GLY A 196 -12.47 2.85 4.51
CA GLY A 196 -13.45 3.60 3.73
C GLY A 196 -14.69 2.74 3.46
N LYS A 197 -15.90 3.30 3.71
CA LYS A 197 -17.17 2.59 3.55
C LYS A 197 -18.21 3.48 2.86
N ILE A 198 -19.20 2.84 2.26
CA ILE A 198 -20.44 3.49 1.82
C ILE A 198 -21.31 3.74 3.05
N ASP A 199 -21.75 4.99 3.25
CA ASP A 199 -22.77 5.33 4.27
C ASP A 199 -24.18 5.33 3.65
N ASP A 200 -24.29 5.80 2.39
CA ASP A 200 -25.51 5.79 1.58
C ASP A 200 -25.13 5.51 0.12
N ALA A 201 -25.66 4.47 -0.47
CA ALA A 201 -25.38 4.05 -1.85
C ALA A 201 -26.36 4.60 -2.88
N SER A 202 -27.38 5.38 -2.46
CA SER A 202 -28.45 5.86 -3.33
C SER A 202 -27.93 6.90 -4.33
N ASP A 203 -28.25 6.72 -5.62
CA ASP A 203 -27.85 7.62 -6.71
C ASP A 203 -28.33 9.03 -6.47
N GLY A 204 -27.41 10.00 -6.53
CA GLY A 204 -27.66 11.44 -6.30
C GLY A 204 -27.66 11.88 -4.82
N THR A 205 -27.55 10.95 -3.87
CA THR A 205 -27.47 11.24 -2.44
C THR A 205 -26.34 10.46 -1.74
N GLU A 206 -25.37 9.99 -2.52
CA GLU A 206 -24.29 9.15 -2.05
C GLU A 206 -23.52 9.80 -0.88
N ARG A 207 -23.24 9.00 0.12
CA ARG A 207 -22.44 9.39 1.27
C ARG A 207 -21.41 8.35 1.59
N GLY A 208 -20.23 8.81 2.00
CA GLY A 208 -19.14 7.97 2.47
C GLY A 208 -18.82 8.23 3.93
N LEU A 209 -18.20 7.25 4.56
CA LEU A 209 -17.60 7.39 5.88
C LEU A 209 -16.19 6.81 5.93
N LEU A 210 -15.37 7.36 6.80
CA LEU A 210 -14.07 6.83 7.17
C LEU A 210 -14.14 6.35 8.62
N GLU A 211 -13.81 5.08 8.85
CA GLU A 211 -13.91 4.41 10.13
C GLU A 211 -12.53 4.06 10.67
N PHE A 212 -12.29 4.39 11.93
CA PHE A 212 -11.09 4.04 12.68
C PHE A 212 -11.44 2.99 13.72
N ALA A 213 -10.72 1.86 13.68
CA ALA A 213 -10.88 0.79 14.65
C ALA A 213 -9.54 0.40 15.27
N LEU A 214 -9.56 0.13 16.55
CA LEU A 214 -8.42 -0.35 17.33
C LEU A 214 -8.79 -1.68 18.01
N ILE A 215 -7.77 -2.46 18.35
CA ILE A 215 -8.00 -3.66 19.16
C ILE A 215 -8.10 -3.27 20.62
N THR A 216 -9.08 -3.83 21.32
CA THR A 216 -9.27 -3.66 22.78
C THR A 216 -9.68 -5.00 23.34
N GLY A 217 -8.92 -5.52 24.34
CA GLY A 217 -9.23 -6.80 24.96
C GLY A 217 -9.32 -7.99 23.99
N GLY A 218 -8.53 -7.98 22.91
CA GLY A 218 -8.53 -9.03 21.89
C GLY A 218 -9.59 -8.87 20.79
N SER A 219 -10.44 -7.84 20.84
CA SER A 219 -11.49 -7.58 19.86
C SER A 219 -11.29 -6.26 19.14
N GLN A 220 -11.66 -6.21 17.85
CA GLN A 220 -11.67 -4.96 17.10
C GLN A 220 -12.86 -4.10 17.48
N GLU A 221 -12.60 -2.88 17.95
CA GLU A 221 -13.62 -1.90 18.30
C GLU A 221 -13.48 -0.64 17.44
N ILE A 222 -14.62 -0.11 17.00
CA ILE A 222 -14.66 1.17 16.30
C ILE A 222 -14.55 2.27 17.34
N VAL A 223 -13.52 3.10 17.22
CA VAL A 223 -13.30 4.22 18.15
C VAL A 223 -13.83 5.53 17.63
N ALA A 224 -13.77 5.76 16.30
CA ALA A 224 -14.23 6.99 15.67
C ALA A 224 -14.69 6.76 14.23
N ARG A 225 -15.57 7.63 13.76
CA ARG A 225 -16.00 7.76 12.36
C ARG A 225 -16.00 9.21 11.93
N PHE A 226 -15.47 9.50 10.74
CA PHE A 226 -15.75 10.74 10.02
C PHE A 226 -16.89 10.48 9.04
N LYS A 227 -17.95 11.22 9.18
CA LYS A 227 -19.13 11.22 8.29
C LYS A 227 -19.33 12.60 7.69
N HIS A 228 -20.30 12.73 6.75
CA HIS A 228 -20.60 13.99 6.09
C HIS A 228 -20.98 15.12 7.06
N ASP A 229 -21.47 14.82 8.24
CA ASP A 229 -22.00 15.74 9.26
C ASP A 229 -21.10 15.88 10.49
N GLY A 230 -19.96 15.17 10.56
CA GLY A 230 -18.99 15.39 11.63
C GLY A 230 -18.10 14.21 12.01
N LEU A 231 -17.40 14.40 13.11
CA LEU A 231 -16.62 13.37 13.79
C LEU A 231 -17.46 12.74 14.90
N PHE A 232 -17.69 11.45 14.79
CA PHE A 232 -18.41 10.64 15.78
C PHE A 232 -17.42 9.81 16.57
N LEU A 233 -17.37 10.02 17.87
CA LEU A 233 -16.70 9.11 18.81
C LEU A 233 -17.69 8.05 19.24
N ASN A 234 -17.29 6.78 19.17
CA ASN A 234 -18.17 5.68 19.54
C ASN A 234 -18.38 5.60 21.05
N THR A 235 -19.41 4.88 21.50
CA THR A 235 -19.78 4.74 22.91
C THR A 235 -18.55 4.43 23.79
N GLY A 236 -18.41 5.19 24.87
CA GLY A 236 -17.30 5.06 25.82
C GLY A 236 -16.01 5.76 25.42
N ASN A 237 -15.88 6.21 24.16
CA ASN A 237 -14.71 6.97 23.71
C ASN A 237 -14.84 8.46 24.06
N THR A 238 -13.70 9.11 24.21
CA THR A 238 -13.60 10.49 24.68
C THR A 238 -12.64 11.28 23.82
N LEU A 239 -12.79 12.60 23.77
CA LEU A 239 -11.78 13.50 23.26
C LEU A 239 -10.90 13.94 24.42
N ARG A 240 -9.60 13.67 24.37
CA ARG A 240 -8.63 14.04 25.39
C ARG A 240 -7.62 15.02 24.83
N PHE A 241 -7.28 16.00 25.65
CA PHE A 241 -6.26 16.99 25.37
C PHE A 241 -5.18 16.91 26.46
N GLU A 242 -3.94 16.71 26.03
CA GLU A 242 -2.76 16.84 26.87
C GLU A 242 -2.54 18.33 27.20
N GLY A 243 -2.06 18.63 28.40
CA GLY A 243 -1.64 19.99 28.80
C GLY A 243 -0.27 20.35 28.20
N ASP A 244 0.31 21.46 28.69
CA ASP A 244 1.64 21.92 28.25
C ASP A 244 2.80 21.01 28.70
N GLY A 245 2.56 20.11 29.62
CA GLY A 245 3.54 19.14 30.14
C GLY A 245 3.05 17.72 29.93
N ALA A 246 3.94 16.81 29.49
CA ALA A 246 3.64 15.39 29.42
C ALA A 246 3.59 14.82 30.84
N ASP A 247 2.39 14.68 31.39
CA ASP A 247 2.14 14.11 32.73
C ASP A 247 0.95 13.14 32.69
N ALA A 248 0.37 12.81 33.82
CA ALA A 248 -0.75 11.88 33.92
C ALA A 248 -2.13 12.61 33.97
N HIS A 249 -2.20 13.90 33.58
CA HIS A 249 -3.39 14.72 33.73
C HIS A 249 -3.83 15.30 32.39
N GLU A 250 -4.95 14.81 31.82
CA GLU A 250 -5.51 15.29 30.57
C GLU A 250 -6.89 15.93 30.78
N LEU A 251 -7.23 16.92 29.94
CA LEU A 251 -8.60 17.39 29.81
C LEU A 251 -9.39 16.37 28.97
N THR A 252 -10.38 15.75 29.58
CA THR A 252 -11.28 14.82 28.91
C THR A 252 -12.64 15.46 28.65
N LEU A 253 -13.07 15.51 27.39
CA LEU A 253 -14.44 15.84 26.98
C LEU A 253 -15.17 14.54 26.63
N LYS A 254 -16.25 14.25 27.34
CA LYS A 254 -17.11 13.09 27.08
C LYS A 254 -18.58 13.46 27.23
N ALA A 255 -19.46 12.72 26.53
CA ALA A 255 -20.88 12.78 26.79
C ALA A 255 -21.19 12.15 28.17
N ALA A 256 -22.31 12.55 28.77
CA ALA A 256 -22.80 11.87 29.96
C ALA A 256 -23.04 10.38 29.68
N ASP A 257 -22.94 9.55 30.71
CA ASP A 257 -23.06 8.08 30.59
C ASP A 257 -24.43 7.66 30.01
N SER A 258 -25.46 8.49 30.21
CA SER A 258 -26.78 8.29 29.62
C SER A 258 -27.33 9.64 29.15
N LEU A 259 -27.69 9.69 27.87
CA LEU A 259 -28.41 10.83 27.28
C LEU A 259 -29.84 10.39 26.98
N ASP A 260 -30.81 11.21 27.39
CA ASP A 260 -32.25 11.00 27.13
C ASP A 260 -32.68 11.56 25.78
N ALA A 261 -31.87 12.43 25.18
CA ALA A 261 -32.06 13.02 23.86
C ALA A 261 -30.72 13.55 23.32
N ASP A 262 -30.69 13.92 22.05
CA ASP A 262 -29.56 14.65 21.46
C ASP A 262 -29.35 15.98 22.18
N ARG A 263 -28.11 16.31 22.49
CA ARG A 263 -27.71 17.54 23.17
C ARG A 263 -26.68 18.28 22.30
N THR A 264 -26.88 19.60 22.21
CA THR A 264 -25.97 20.51 21.52
C THR A 264 -25.34 21.48 22.52
N ALA A 265 -24.00 21.49 22.58
CA ALA A 265 -23.22 22.51 23.24
C ALA A 265 -22.69 23.49 22.18
N THR A 266 -23.24 24.74 22.17
CA THR A 266 -22.78 25.77 21.23
C THR A 266 -21.68 26.60 21.87
N LEU A 267 -20.52 26.63 21.20
CA LEU A 267 -19.42 27.51 21.60
C LEU A 267 -19.72 28.94 21.12
N PRO A 268 -19.53 29.98 21.97
CA PRO A 268 -19.76 31.35 21.58
C PRO A 268 -18.79 31.80 20.48
N ASN A 269 -19.26 32.64 19.55
CA ASN A 269 -18.41 33.28 18.56
C ASN A 269 -17.65 34.46 19.21
N ALA A 270 -16.75 34.15 20.13
CA ALA A 270 -15.95 35.12 20.88
C ALA A 270 -14.63 34.48 21.34
N THR A 271 -13.61 35.30 21.50
CA THR A 271 -12.36 34.90 22.15
C THR A 271 -12.57 34.84 23.66
N GLY A 272 -12.19 33.74 24.29
CA GLY A 272 -12.32 33.59 25.74
C GLY A 272 -12.01 32.14 26.20
N THR A 273 -12.15 31.94 27.50
CA THR A 273 -12.00 30.64 28.15
C THR A 273 -13.39 30.05 28.41
N ILE A 274 -13.59 28.78 28.11
CA ILE A 274 -14.79 28.05 28.49
C ILE A 274 -14.75 27.85 30.01
N ALA A 275 -15.67 28.48 30.73
CA ALA A 275 -15.81 28.24 32.15
C ALA A 275 -16.55 26.91 32.37
N LEU A 276 -15.91 25.97 33.06
CA LEU A 276 -16.59 24.79 33.58
C LEU A 276 -17.41 25.19 34.79
N GLU A 277 -18.71 24.84 34.83
CA GLU A 277 -19.59 25.10 35.97
C GLU A 277 -19.12 24.17 37.12
N GLY A 278 -18.22 24.69 37.95
CA GLY A 278 -17.87 24.06 39.23
C GLY A 278 -18.94 24.46 40.26
N THR A 279 -19.21 23.60 41.23
CA THR A 279 -20.00 23.92 42.42
C THR A 279 -19.39 25.18 43.04
N VAL A 280 -20.10 26.29 42.99
CA VAL A 280 -19.69 27.53 43.69
C VAL A 280 -19.87 27.29 45.18
N THR A 281 -18.86 26.70 45.82
CA THR A 281 -18.77 26.70 47.27
C THR A 281 -18.47 28.16 47.70
N SER A 282 -19.36 28.71 48.47
CA SER A 282 -19.31 30.03 49.07
C SER A 282 -17.92 30.31 49.70
N GLY A 283 -17.15 31.12 49.04
CA GLY A 283 -15.86 31.59 49.52
C GLY A 283 -15.20 32.49 48.50
N SER A 284 -15.56 33.79 48.50
CA SER A 284 -14.83 34.88 47.84
C SER A 284 -14.44 34.64 46.38
N THR A 285 -15.39 34.68 45.49
CA THR A 285 -15.10 34.78 44.04
C THR A 285 -15.75 36.02 43.48
N SER A 286 -14.89 36.92 43.00
CA SER A 286 -15.30 38.03 42.12
C SER A 286 -15.84 37.41 40.82
N ILE A 287 -17.14 37.30 40.65
CA ILE A 287 -17.79 36.94 39.39
C ILE A 287 -17.74 38.17 38.50
N THR A 288 -16.71 38.27 37.67
CA THR A 288 -16.59 39.25 36.59
C THR A 288 -17.13 38.71 35.27
N SER A 289 -18.27 38.08 35.25
CA SER A 289 -18.94 37.71 34.01
C SER A 289 -20.34 38.31 33.95
N ASN A 290 -20.68 38.91 32.81
CA ASN A 290 -22.05 39.26 32.45
C ASN A 290 -22.89 37.97 32.50
N LEU A 291 -23.39 37.61 33.66
CA LEU A 291 -24.50 36.69 33.77
C LEU A 291 -25.71 37.45 33.19
N GLY A 292 -26.14 37.04 31.99
CA GLY A 292 -27.38 37.48 31.41
C GLY A 292 -28.50 37.38 32.45
N SER A 293 -29.36 38.38 32.44
CA SER A 293 -30.53 38.57 33.26
C SER A 293 -31.02 37.31 33.99
N ARG A 294 -30.62 37.15 35.24
CA ARG A 294 -31.35 36.27 36.16
C ARG A 294 -32.61 37.00 36.60
N THR A 295 -33.75 36.50 36.19
CA THR A 295 -35.02 36.83 36.82
C THR A 295 -34.98 36.23 38.22
N PHE A 296 -34.86 37.10 39.24
CA PHE A 296 -35.14 36.67 40.59
C PHE A 296 -36.69 36.60 40.69
N GLU A 297 -37.18 35.42 41.07
CA GLU A 297 -38.57 35.33 41.47
C GLU A 297 -38.76 36.26 42.68
N THR A 298 -39.62 37.26 42.52
CA THR A 298 -39.97 38.13 43.59
C THR A 298 -40.97 37.41 44.50
N GLU A 299 -40.48 36.62 45.45
CA GLU A 299 -41.26 36.43 46.65
C GLU A 299 -41.33 37.79 47.36
N SER A 300 -42.52 38.13 47.82
CA SER A 300 -42.79 39.35 48.59
C SER A 300 -41.84 39.37 49.81
N LEU A 301 -40.74 40.16 49.65
CA LEU A 301 -39.79 40.32 50.74
C LEU A 301 -40.39 41.36 51.69
N ASP A 302 -40.66 40.96 52.89
CA ASP A 302 -40.99 41.83 54.01
C ASP A 302 -39.88 42.84 54.28
N THR A 303 -40.09 43.78 55.19
CA THR A 303 -39.19 44.87 55.51
C THR A 303 -37.75 44.41 55.69
N PRO A 304 -36.73 44.98 55.02
CA PRO A 304 -35.36 44.55 55.18
C PRO A 304 -34.87 44.77 56.61
N VAL A 305 -34.12 43.76 57.11
CA VAL A 305 -33.52 43.83 58.47
C VAL A 305 -32.41 44.87 58.53
N GLY A 306 -31.80 45.19 57.41
CA GLY A 306 -30.73 46.19 57.32
C GLY A 306 -30.23 46.35 55.90
N PHE A 307 -29.19 47.18 55.74
CA PHE A 307 -28.57 47.48 54.44
C PHE A 307 -27.08 47.28 54.51
N ILE A 308 -26.52 46.60 53.51
CA ILE A 308 -25.09 46.52 53.27
C ILE A 308 -24.74 47.66 52.31
N THR A 309 -23.74 48.46 52.65
CA THR A 309 -23.25 49.53 51.77
C THR A 309 -22.13 48.97 50.90
N ILE A 310 -22.26 49.06 49.57
CA ILE A 310 -21.22 48.73 48.63
C ILE A 310 -20.82 50.02 47.87
N SER A 311 -19.51 50.17 47.62
CA SER A 311 -18.99 51.27 46.83
C SER A 311 -18.58 50.78 45.45
N ILE A 312 -19.16 51.37 44.40
CA ILE A 312 -18.85 51.06 43.02
C ILE A 312 -18.44 52.36 42.33
N GLY A 313 -17.22 52.45 41.81
CA GLY A 313 -16.73 53.65 41.14
C GLY A 313 -16.78 54.91 42.00
N GLY A 314 -16.58 54.78 43.34
CA GLY A 314 -16.66 55.92 44.30
C GLY A 314 -18.06 56.31 44.74
N THR A 315 -19.11 55.64 44.23
CA THR A 315 -20.52 55.89 44.63
C THR A 315 -20.97 54.72 45.55
N ASN A 316 -21.56 55.12 46.69
CA ASN A 316 -22.10 54.19 47.67
C ASN A 316 -23.55 53.80 47.36
N TYR A 317 -23.79 52.52 47.24
CA TYR A 317 -25.11 51.89 47.06
C TYR A 317 -25.49 51.14 48.33
N LYS A 318 -26.76 51.11 48.69
CA LYS A 318 -27.29 50.32 49.79
C LYS A 318 -28.05 49.08 49.24
N LEU A 319 -27.60 47.90 49.56
CA LEU A 319 -28.29 46.65 49.30
C LEU A 319 -29.05 46.20 50.55
N PRO A 320 -30.37 46.01 50.47
CA PRO A 320 -31.14 45.47 51.57
C PRO A 320 -30.81 44.01 51.82
N TYR A 321 -30.77 43.55 53.08
CA TYR A 321 -30.70 42.17 53.44
C TYR A 321 -31.87 41.79 54.35
N TYR A 322 -32.33 40.57 54.23
CA TYR A 322 -33.49 40.01 54.92
C TYR A 322 -33.07 38.84 55.82
N SER A 323 -33.74 38.64 56.95
CA SER A 323 -33.50 37.47 57.74
C SER A 323 -34.16 36.25 57.10
N VAL A 324 -33.42 35.18 56.91
CA VAL A 324 -34.03 33.88 56.58
C VAL A 324 -34.39 33.18 57.92
N TRP A 325 -35.62 32.86 58.09
CA TRP A 325 -36.04 31.96 59.16
C TRP A 325 -35.79 30.55 58.69
N LEU A 326 -34.91 29.85 59.36
CA LEU A 326 -34.71 28.41 59.20
C LEU A 326 -35.87 27.64 59.86
#